data_6ec9540d835c5ce8afa6b25a9889ad52
#
_entry.id   6ec9540d835c5ce8afa6b25a9889ad52
#
_cell.length_a   1.000
_cell.length_b   1.000
_cell.length_c   1.000
_cell.angle_alpha   90.00
_cell.angle_beta   90.00
_cell.angle_gamma   90.00
#
_symmetry.space_group_name_H-M   'P 1'
#
loop_
_entity.id
_entity.type
_entity.pdbx_description
1 polymer ?
#
loop_
_entity_poly.entity_id
_entity_poly.type
_entity_poly.pdbx_seq_one_letter_code
_entity_poly.pdbx_strand_id
1 'polypeptide(L)'
;MKIDITARNFRLGIKMEKYVEDELNRLEKLYDGIIDCQVILEKIKNDNIAEIIMRVYKKSLVTKDTSDEMFKSIDGAAEKMRRRLKKYKQKLRDFDHEILE
;
A
#
# COMPACT_ATOMS: atom_id res chain seq x y z
N MET A 1 9.17 1.38 9.07
CA MET A 1 8.82 0.83 7.74
C MET A 1 9.66 1.51 6.67
N LYS A 2 10.25 0.73 5.79
CA LYS A 2 10.98 1.26 4.64
C LYS A 2 10.03 1.39 3.45
N ILE A 3 10.06 2.53 2.77
CA ILE A 3 9.21 2.82 1.62
C ILE A 3 10.06 3.06 0.38
N ASP A 4 9.85 2.27 -0.68
CA ASP A 4 10.49 2.47 -1.97
C ASP A 4 9.41 2.83 -2.99
N ILE A 5 9.63 3.92 -3.74
CA ILE A 5 8.70 4.38 -4.76
C ILE A 5 9.39 4.35 -6.12
N THR A 6 8.79 3.67 -7.08
CA THR A 6 9.26 3.61 -8.46
C THR A 6 8.24 4.26 -9.37
N ALA A 7 8.70 5.20 -10.21
CA ALA A 7 7.86 5.84 -11.22
C ALA A 7 8.28 5.32 -12.61
N ARG A 8 7.31 4.85 -13.39
CA ARG A 8 7.51 4.34 -14.75
C ARG A 8 6.76 5.21 -15.73
N ASN A 9 7.45 5.66 -16.79
CA ASN A 9 6.91 6.46 -17.88
C ASN A 9 6.50 7.89 -17.48
N PHE A 10 6.98 8.36 -16.32
CA PHE A 10 6.85 9.75 -15.90
C PHE A 10 7.85 10.05 -14.80
N ARG A 11 8.04 11.33 -14.49
CA ARG A 11 8.96 11.75 -13.43
C ARG A 11 8.18 11.98 -12.14
N LEU A 12 8.63 11.31 -11.06
CA LEU A 12 8.05 11.49 -9.73
C LEU A 12 8.46 12.85 -9.16
N GLY A 13 7.48 13.70 -8.89
CA GLY A 13 7.70 14.98 -8.24
C GLY A 13 7.70 14.85 -6.72
N ILE A 14 8.29 15.84 -6.05
CA ILE A 14 8.41 15.87 -4.58
C ILE A 14 7.05 15.83 -3.90
N LYS A 15 6.07 16.55 -4.45
CA LYS A 15 4.73 16.61 -3.88
C LYS A 15 4.05 15.23 -3.89
N MET A 16 4.16 14.51 -5.00
CA MET A 16 3.56 13.18 -5.12
C MET A 16 4.28 12.17 -4.23
N GLU A 17 5.61 12.24 -4.18
CA GLU A 17 6.41 11.38 -3.31
C GLU A 17 5.97 11.53 -1.85
N LYS A 18 5.85 12.77 -1.39
CA LYS A 18 5.38 13.05 -0.03
C LYS A 18 3.97 12.55 0.20
N TYR A 19 3.10 12.71 -0.78
CA TYR A 19 1.72 12.25 -0.70
C TYR A 19 1.65 10.73 -0.48
N VAL A 20 2.45 9.98 -1.24
CA VAL A 20 2.54 8.52 -1.09
C VAL A 20 3.04 8.15 0.30
N GLU A 21 4.12 8.79 0.75
CA GLU A 21 4.69 8.54 2.06
C GLU A 21 3.67 8.80 3.19
N ASP A 22 2.93 9.90 3.09
CA ASP A 22 1.91 10.24 4.09
C ASP A 22 0.79 9.20 4.13
N GLU A 23 0.34 8.72 2.96
CA GLU A 23 -0.69 7.68 2.89
C GLU A 23 -0.21 6.36 3.51
N LEU A 24 1.03 5.96 3.22
CA LEU A 24 1.58 4.73 3.78
C LEU A 24 1.85 4.84 5.28
N ASN A 25 2.27 6.01 5.75
CA ASN A 25 2.47 6.23 7.18
C ASN A 25 1.15 6.12 7.96
N ARG A 26 0.03 6.50 7.36
CA ARG A 26 -1.28 6.28 7.98
C ARG A 26 -1.62 4.81 8.09
N LEU A 27 -1.25 4.01 7.09
CA LEU A 27 -1.46 2.56 7.13
C LEU A 27 -0.61 1.91 8.22
N GLU A 28 0.61 2.39 8.41
CA GLU A 28 1.51 1.89 9.46
C GLU A 28 0.91 2.06 10.85
N LYS A 29 0.11 3.10 11.05
CA LYS A 29 -0.57 3.33 12.34
C LYS A 29 -1.65 2.30 12.63
N LEU A 30 -2.18 1.63 11.62
CA LEU A 30 -3.18 0.59 11.80
C LEU A 30 -2.58 -0.73 12.27
N TYR A 31 -1.32 -0.99 11.91
CA TYR A 31 -0.65 -2.24 12.20
C TYR A 31 0.86 -2.03 12.17
N ASP A 32 1.54 -2.27 13.27
CA ASP A 32 2.97 -2.04 13.43
C ASP A 32 3.85 -3.17 12.89
N GLY A 33 3.26 -4.26 12.42
CA GLY A 33 3.97 -5.41 11.87
C GLY A 33 4.34 -5.32 10.40
N ILE A 34 4.26 -4.13 9.79
CA ILE A 34 4.66 -3.92 8.40
C ILE A 34 6.18 -3.81 8.32
N ILE A 35 6.80 -4.68 7.52
CA ILE A 35 8.26 -4.71 7.38
C ILE A 35 8.73 -3.63 6.41
N ASP A 36 8.20 -3.64 5.20
CA ASP A 36 8.50 -2.63 4.18
C ASP A 36 7.35 -2.52 3.19
N CYS A 37 7.43 -1.51 2.34
CA CYS A 37 6.41 -1.23 1.36
C CYS A 37 7.04 -0.75 0.07
N GLN A 38 6.65 -1.33 -1.05
CA GLN A 38 7.06 -0.89 -2.37
C GLN A 38 5.85 -0.32 -3.11
N VAL A 39 6.02 0.84 -3.72
CA VAL A 39 4.97 1.48 -4.50
C VAL A 39 5.47 1.64 -5.93
N ILE A 40 4.68 1.17 -6.89
CA ILE A 40 4.99 1.30 -8.30
C ILE A 40 3.91 2.17 -8.93
N LEU A 41 4.31 3.30 -9.48
CA LEU A 41 3.42 4.24 -10.16
C LEU A 41 3.77 4.23 -11.63
N GLU A 42 2.79 4.01 -12.49
CA GLU A 42 3.04 3.88 -13.93
C GLU A 42 1.98 4.61 -14.74
N LYS A 43 2.42 5.31 -15.79
CA LYS A 43 1.53 5.90 -16.78
C LYS A 43 1.61 5.13 -18.07
N ILE A 44 0.47 4.57 -18.50
CA ILE A 44 0.35 3.88 -19.77
C ILE A 44 -0.81 4.54 -20.52
N LYS A 45 -0.50 5.29 -21.58
CA LYS A 45 -1.49 6.07 -22.33
C LYS A 45 -2.24 7.01 -21.38
N ASN A 46 -3.55 6.87 -21.26
CA ASN A 46 -4.38 7.69 -20.38
C ASN A 46 -4.58 7.08 -18.99
N ASP A 47 -3.99 5.92 -18.75
CA ASP A 47 -4.14 5.21 -17.49
C ASP A 47 -3.03 5.57 -16.52
N ASN A 48 -3.42 5.92 -15.32
CA ASN A 48 -2.50 6.13 -14.20
C ASN A 48 -2.69 4.98 -13.23
N ILE A 49 -1.64 4.16 -13.07
CA ILE A 49 -1.69 2.93 -12.31
C ILE A 49 -0.85 3.07 -11.05
N ALA A 50 -1.44 2.74 -9.90
CA ALA A 50 -0.73 2.70 -8.62
C ALA A 50 -0.82 1.29 -8.06
N GLU A 51 0.34 0.70 -7.75
CA GLU A 51 0.43 -0.62 -7.13
C GLU A 51 1.18 -0.50 -5.82
N ILE A 52 0.64 -1.09 -4.76
CA ILE A 52 1.26 -1.11 -3.44
C ILE A 52 1.53 -2.56 -3.06
N ILE A 53 2.79 -2.86 -2.78
CA ILE A 53 3.23 -4.18 -2.32
C ILE A 53 3.73 -3.99 -0.89
N MET A 54 2.98 -4.50 0.08
CA MET A 54 3.27 -4.34 1.50
C MET A 54 3.69 -5.68 2.08
N ARG A 55 4.92 -5.75 2.57
CA ARG A 55 5.44 -6.98 3.15
C ARG A 55 5.19 -7.01 4.65
N VAL A 56 4.54 -8.09 5.08
CA VAL A 56 4.29 -8.38 6.49
C VAL A 56 4.89 -9.75 6.80
N TYR A 57 4.75 -10.24 8.04
CA TYR A 57 5.32 -11.54 8.42
C TYR A 57 4.76 -12.65 7.54
N LYS A 58 5.67 -13.35 6.83
CA LYS A 58 5.39 -14.51 5.97
C LYS A 58 4.43 -14.23 4.80
N LYS A 59 4.15 -12.97 4.48
CA LYS A 59 3.16 -12.66 3.46
C LYS A 59 3.40 -11.29 2.83
N SER A 60 3.01 -11.14 1.57
CA SER A 60 2.95 -9.85 0.91
C SER A 60 1.49 -9.55 0.56
N LEU A 61 1.05 -8.35 0.89
CA LEU A 61 -0.25 -7.84 0.51
C LEU A 61 -0.07 -6.92 -0.70
N VAL A 62 -0.82 -7.18 -1.76
CA VAL A 62 -0.69 -6.41 -3.01
C VAL A 62 -2.04 -5.80 -3.37
N THR A 63 -2.04 -4.50 -3.65
CA THR A 63 -3.22 -3.82 -4.17
C THR A 63 -2.85 -2.95 -5.35
N LYS A 64 -3.82 -2.69 -6.22
CA LYS A 64 -3.62 -1.94 -7.45
C LYS A 64 -4.88 -1.16 -7.78
N ASP A 65 -4.71 0.06 -8.27
CA ASP A 65 -5.82 0.87 -8.75
C ASP A 65 -5.41 1.65 -10.00
N THR A 66 -6.36 1.86 -10.89
CA THR A 66 -6.15 2.56 -12.14
C THR A 66 -7.22 3.63 -12.30
N SER A 67 -6.83 4.83 -12.70
CA SER A 67 -7.75 5.93 -12.93
C SER A 67 -7.17 6.93 -13.92
N ASP A 68 -7.91 8.02 -14.16
CA ASP A 68 -7.48 9.10 -15.03
C ASP A 68 -6.54 10.11 -14.35
N GLU A 69 -6.25 9.91 -13.07
CA GLU A 69 -5.39 10.80 -12.29
C GLU A 69 -4.56 10.00 -11.28
N MET A 70 -3.23 10.26 -11.22
CA MET A 70 -2.34 9.46 -10.37
C MET A 70 -2.66 9.58 -8.88
N PHE A 71 -2.96 10.77 -8.37
CA PHE A 71 -3.32 10.94 -6.95
C PHE A 71 -4.55 10.10 -6.60
N LYS A 72 -5.51 10.04 -7.50
CA LYS A 72 -6.73 9.25 -7.33
C LYS A 72 -6.43 7.75 -7.29
N SER A 73 -5.50 7.30 -8.16
CA SER A 73 -5.07 5.89 -8.17
C SER A 73 -4.32 5.53 -6.90
N ILE A 74 -3.49 6.44 -6.38
CA ILE A 74 -2.79 6.26 -5.12
C ILE A 74 -3.80 6.10 -3.98
N ASP A 75 -4.80 6.97 -3.93
CA ASP A 75 -5.86 6.90 -2.91
C ASP A 75 -6.61 5.57 -2.99
N GLY A 76 -6.94 5.14 -4.20
CA GLY A 76 -7.67 3.88 -4.42
C GLY A 76 -6.88 2.67 -3.97
N ALA A 77 -5.60 2.60 -4.34
CA ALA A 77 -4.72 1.51 -3.94
C ALA A 77 -4.53 1.48 -2.41
N ALA A 78 -4.34 2.67 -1.80
CA ALA A 78 -4.18 2.79 -0.35
C ALA A 78 -5.44 2.36 0.40
N GLU A 79 -6.62 2.72 -0.09
CA GLU A 79 -7.90 2.32 0.53
C GLU A 79 -8.09 0.81 0.46
N LYS A 80 -7.76 0.20 -0.68
CA LYS A 80 -7.80 -1.25 -0.82
C LYS A 80 -6.82 -1.92 0.14
N MET A 81 -5.63 -1.33 0.30
CA MET A 81 -4.62 -1.87 1.22
C MET A 81 -5.09 -1.75 2.68
N ARG A 82 -5.73 -0.64 3.04
CA ARG A 82 -6.29 -0.44 4.38
C ARG A 82 -7.28 -1.56 4.73
N ARG A 83 -8.15 -1.91 3.80
CA ARG A 83 -9.14 -2.99 4.00
C ARG A 83 -8.45 -4.35 4.14
N ARG A 84 -7.46 -4.63 3.29
CA ARG A 84 -6.72 -5.90 3.36
C ARG A 84 -5.93 -6.02 4.64
N LEU A 85 -5.33 -4.91 5.07
CA LEU A 85 -4.54 -4.88 6.31
C LEU A 85 -5.40 -5.13 7.53
N LYS A 86 -6.62 -4.58 7.56
CA LYS A 86 -7.58 -4.85 8.63
C LYS A 86 -7.97 -6.32 8.68
N LYS A 87 -8.22 -6.93 7.53
CA LYS A 87 -8.53 -8.36 7.46
C LYS A 87 -7.36 -9.22 7.93
N TYR A 88 -6.15 -8.86 7.51
CA TYR A 88 -4.94 -9.57 7.93
C TYR A 88 -4.77 -9.51 9.45
N LYS A 89 -4.92 -8.32 10.01
CA LYS A 89 -4.82 -8.11 11.46
C LYS A 89 -5.88 -8.93 12.21
N GLN A 90 -7.10 -8.97 11.70
CA GLN A 90 -8.18 -9.76 12.30
C GLN A 90 -7.87 -11.25 12.28
N LYS A 91 -7.34 -11.77 11.18
CA LYS A 91 -6.95 -13.18 11.06
C LYS A 91 -5.85 -13.53 12.04
N LEU A 92 -4.89 -12.65 12.27
CA LEU A 92 -3.83 -12.88 13.26
C LEU A 92 -4.42 -12.99 14.68
N ARG A 93 -5.36 -12.13 15.02
CA ARG A 93 -6.03 -12.17 16.32
C ARG A 93 -6.80 -13.46 16.50
N ASP A 94 -7.54 -13.90 15.49
CA ASP A 94 -8.31 -15.14 15.54
C ASP A 94 -7.39 -16.34 15.70
N PHE A 95 -6.27 -16.35 14.97
CA PHE A 95 -5.27 -17.42 15.07
C PHE A 95 -4.65 -17.50 16.47
N ASP A 96 -4.25 -16.36 17.03
CA ASP A 96 -3.66 -16.29 18.37
C ASP A 96 -4.68 -16.75 19.42
N HIS A 97 -5.93 -16.40 19.27
CA HIS A 97 -7.00 -16.81 20.17
C HIS A 97 -7.20 -18.33 20.13
N GLU A 98 -7.19 -18.91 18.94
CA GLU A 98 -7.30 -20.37 18.77
C GLU A 98 -6.14 -21.13 19.43
N ILE A 99 -4.92 -20.60 19.33
CA ILE A 99 -3.74 -21.20 19.94
C ILE A 99 -3.84 -21.19 21.47
N LEU A 100 -4.38 -20.13 22.04
CA LEU A 100 -4.48 -19.96 23.48
C LEU A 100 -5.61 -20.77 24.11
N GLU A 101 -6.55 -21.23 23.34
CA GLU A 101 -7.60 -22.12 23.79
C GLU A 101 -7.14 -23.58 23.76
#